data_5bf9db94321b7da414e337e66f294d78
#
_entry.id   5bf9db94321b7da414e337e66f294d78
#
_cell.length_a   1.000
_cell.length_b   1.000
_cell.length_c   1.000
_cell.angle_alpha   90.00
_cell.angle_beta   90.00
_cell.angle_gamma   90.00
#
_symmetry.space_group_name_H-M   'P 1'
#
loop_
_entity.id
_entity.type
_entity.pdbx_description
1 polymer ?
#
loop_
_entity_poly.entity_id
_entity_poly.type
_entity_poly.pdbx_seq_one_letter_code
_entity_poly.pdbx_strand_id
1 'polypeptide(L)'
;MHEKRRERGRTYRVGLILGFCLLIAVNGLFPVSCVYAEEEQTKIAYGENTPGQLYARSAVLMDADSGRILFAKNAETERPMASTTKIMTCILALERADPDESVSVSANAAAQPRVRLGTVEGQKFKLKDLLYSLMLESHNDTAVMLAEHLAGSVEQFADEMNQKARELGLSHTHFVTPNGLDGADDGGSHRTTAEELARIMRYCVMESPKRKEFLEITGVSSYQFSDLEQTQTYSCINHNAFLTMMEGAISGKTGFTGEAGYCYVGALKREKRTFIV
;
A
#
# COMPACT_ATOMS: atom_id res chain seq x y z
N MET A 1 -56.12 -33.59 9.57
CA MET A 1 -56.06 -33.15 10.97
C MET A 1 -54.67 -32.61 11.31
N HIS A 2 -54.15 -31.61 10.49
CA HIS A 2 -52.82 -31.07 10.62
C HIS A 2 -52.72 -29.59 10.15
N GLU A 3 -53.70 -28.75 10.52
CA GLU A 3 -53.68 -27.35 10.04
C GLU A 3 -54.04 -26.28 11.08
N LYS A 4 -53.97 -26.61 12.39
CA LYS A 4 -54.33 -25.67 13.47
C LYS A 4 -53.19 -25.37 14.47
N ARG A 5 -51.95 -25.61 14.14
CA ARG A 5 -50.82 -25.38 15.11
C ARG A 5 -49.82 -24.29 14.70
N ARG A 6 -50.08 -23.55 13.63
CA ARG A 6 -49.12 -22.52 13.14
C ARG A 6 -49.51 -21.05 13.43
N GLU A 7 -50.70 -20.79 13.92
CA GLU A 7 -51.15 -19.40 14.11
C GLU A 7 -50.99 -18.86 15.56
N ARG A 8 -50.69 -19.70 16.53
CA ARG A 8 -50.54 -19.22 17.94
C ARG A 8 -49.14 -18.62 18.28
N GLY A 9 -48.14 -18.82 17.46
CA GLY A 9 -46.77 -18.34 17.71
C GLY A 9 -46.48 -16.90 17.26
N ARG A 10 -47.33 -16.31 16.43
CA ARG A 10 -47.07 -15.00 15.81
C ARG A 10 -47.68 -13.83 16.62
N THR A 11 -48.75 -14.07 17.38
CA THR A 11 -49.46 -13.07 18.16
C THR A 11 -48.74 -12.71 19.45
N TYR A 12 -47.95 -13.59 20.06
CA TYR A 12 -47.23 -13.30 21.32
C TYR A 12 -45.94 -12.46 21.10
N ARG A 13 -45.35 -12.48 19.89
CA ARG A 13 -44.16 -11.65 19.63
C ARG A 13 -44.49 -10.18 19.33
N VAL A 14 -45.66 -9.92 18.78
CA VAL A 14 -46.10 -8.54 18.50
C VAL A 14 -46.58 -7.86 19.76
N GLY A 15 -47.20 -8.60 20.67
CA GLY A 15 -47.67 -8.08 22.00
C GLY A 15 -46.51 -7.69 22.91
N LEU A 16 -45.37 -8.40 22.87
CA LEU A 16 -44.22 -8.08 23.74
C LEU A 16 -43.45 -6.83 23.26
N ILE A 17 -43.43 -6.57 21.96
CA ILE A 17 -42.76 -5.38 21.40
C ILE A 17 -43.60 -4.12 21.64
N LEU A 18 -44.93 -4.20 21.57
CA LEU A 18 -45.81 -3.10 21.88
C LEU A 18 -45.89 -2.80 23.38
N GLY A 19 -45.78 -3.83 24.26
CA GLY A 19 -45.73 -3.64 25.71
C GLY A 19 -44.46 -2.93 26.20
N PHE A 20 -43.32 -3.15 25.52
CA PHE A 20 -42.05 -2.50 25.87
C PHE A 20 -42.00 -1.02 25.41
N CYS A 21 -42.65 -0.69 24.31
CA CYS A 21 -42.77 0.70 23.84
C CYS A 21 -43.74 1.52 24.69
N LEU A 22 -44.75 0.91 25.33
CA LEU A 22 -45.72 1.63 26.18
C LEU A 22 -45.19 1.92 27.59
N LEU A 23 -44.27 1.11 28.10
CA LEU A 23 -43.66 1.31 29.40
C LEU A 23 -42.63 2.44 29.45
N ILE A 24 -42.09 2.84 28.27
CA ILE A 24 -41.15 3.99 28.14
C ILE A 24 -41.90 5.33 27.98
N ALA A 25 -43.16 5.30 27.59
CA ALA A 25 -43.98 6.52 27.40
C ALA A 25 -44.60 7.09 28.68
N VAL A 26 -44.54 6.38 29.82
CA VAL A 26 -45.19 6.82 31.09
C VAL A 26 -44.23 7.50 32.06
N ASN A 27 -42.91 7.39 31.89
CA ASN A 27 -41.94 8.18 32.66
C ASN A 27 -41.44 9.37 31.84
N GLY A 28 -42.30 10.36 31.72
CA GLY A 28 -41.99 11.59 31.01
C GLY A 28 -40.83 12.36 31.64
N LEU A 29 -40.16 13.11 30.74
CA LEU A 29 -39.17 14.18 30.95
C LEU A 29 -37.71 13.86 30.76
N PHE A 30 -37.36 13.10 29.72
CA PHE A 30 -36.11 13.38 29.00
C PHE A 30 -36.33 13.17 27.51
N PRO A 31 -36.05 14.17 26.64
CA PRO A 31 -36.02 13.92 25.20
C PRO A 31 -34.85 12.93 24.94
N VAL A 32 -35.18 11.72 24.52
CA VAL A 32 -34.20 10.85 23.88
C VAL A 32 -33.85 11.52 22.55
N SER A 33 -32.91 12.45 22.59
CA SER A 33 -32.19 12.85 21.42
C SER A 33 -31.49 11.59 20.93
N CYS A 34 -32.03 10.95 19.88
CA CYS A 34 -31.22 10.09 19.03
C CYS A 34 -30.11 10.98 18.51
N VAL A 35 -28.98 10.95 19.18
CA VAL A 35 -27.72 11.42 18.62
C VAL A 35 -27.42 10.44 17.49
N TYR A 36 -27.92 10.75 16.29
CA TYR A 36 -27.22 10.29 15.10
C TYR A 36 -25.84 10.93 15.25
N ALA A 37 -24.83 10.12 15.50
CA ALA A 37 -23.47 10.53 15.27
C ALA A 37 -23.43 10.83 13.74
N GLU A 38 -23.66 12.09 13.37
CA GLU A 38 -23.14 12.61 12.14
C GLU A 38 -21.64 12.35 12.23
N GLU A 39 -21.13 11.43 11.39
CA GLU A 39 -19.72 11.41 11.07
C GLU A 39 -19.40 12.86 10.73
N GLU A 40 -18.68 13.52 11.61
CA GLU A 40 -18.09 14.81 11.37
C GLU A 40 -17.11 14.60 10.21
N GLN A 41 -17.64 14.68 8.99
CA GLN A 41 -16.82 14.87 7.81
C GLN A 41 -16.05 16.15 8.07
N THR A 42 -14.82 16.00 8.49
CA THR A 42 -13.89 17.12 8.65
C THR A 42 -13.96 17.89 7.33
N LYS A 43 -14.68 19.00 7.34
CA LYS A 43 -14.75 19.93 6.20
C LYS A 43 -13.35 20.51 6.06
N ILE A 44 -12.50 19.81 5.29
CA ILE A 44 -11.25 20.40 4.83
C ILE A 44 -11.68 21.62 4.02
N ALA A 45 -11.25 22.80 4.46
CA ALA A 45 -11.49 24.03 3.74
C ALA A 45 -10.70 23.97 2.43
N TYR A 46 -11.37 23.55 1.40
CA TYR A 46 -10.82 23.52 0.06
C TYR A 46 -10.74 24.97 -0.47
N GLY A 47 -9.53 25.39 -0.87
CA GLY A 47 -9.37 26.59 -1.65
C GLY A 47 -10.04 26.45 -3.03
N GLU A 48 -10.18 27.54 -3.77
CA GLU A 48 -10.86 27.60 -5.08
C GLU A 48 -10.34 26.60 -6.15
N ASN A 49 -9.19 25.96 -5.92
CA ASN A 49 -8.53 25.02 -6.82
C ASN A 49 -8.52 23.55 -6.31
N THR A 50 -9.51 23.15 -5.53
CA THR A 50 -9.63 21.75 -5.09
C THR A 50 -9.97 20.83 -6.25
N PRO A 51 -9.42 19.57 -6.25
CA PRO A 51 -9.89 18.56 -7.18
C PRO A 51 -11.40 18.41 -7.01
N GLY A 52 -12.17 18.53 -8.05
CA GLY A 52 -13.61 18.38 -8.01
C GLY A 52 -14.03 17.07 -7.34
N GLN A 53 -14.49 16.10 -8.08
CA GLN A 53 -14.85 14.80 -7.52
C GLN A 53 -13.63 13.86 -7.51
N LEU A 54 -13.05 13.58 -6.33
CA LEU A 54 -11.98 12.59 -6.17
C LEU A 54 -12.56 11.25 -5.69
N TYR A 55 -12.46 10.22 -6.52
CA TYR A 55 -13.01 8.89 -6.23
C TYR A 55 -12.15 8.06 -5.26
N ALA A 56 -10.86 8.40 -5.10
CA ALA A 56 -9.99 7.72 -4.16
C ALA A 56 -10.57 7.74 -2.73
N ARG A 57 -10.50 6.59 -2.04
CA ARG A 57 -10.97 6.43 -0.64
C ARG A 57 -10.11 7.23 0.33
N SER A 58 -8.80 7.28 0.08
CA SER A 58 -7.81 8.10 0.78
C SER A 58 -6.89 8.75 -0.23
N ALA A 59 -6.47 9.99 0.01
CA ALA A 59 -5.53 10.68 -0.86
C ALA A 59 -4.77 11.77 -0.09
N VAL A 60 -3.54 12.05 -0.55
CA VAL A 60 -2.72 13.13 -0.05
C VAL A 60 -1.95 13.78 -1.18
N LEU A 61 -1.73 15.08 -1.09
CA LEU A 61 -0.75 15.82 -1.86
C LEU A 61 0.22 16.50 -0.89
N MET A 62 1.50 16.21 -1.04
CA MET A 62 2.56 16.73 -0.17
C MET A 62 3.56 17.56 -0.98
N ASP A 63 3.96 18.70 -0.46
CA ASP A 63 5.17 19.41 -0.86
C ASP A 63 6.37 18.65 -0.28
N ALA A 64 7.14 17.98 -1.13
CA ALA A 64 8.24 17.12 -0.68
C ALA A 64 9.43 17.90 -0.12
N ASP A 65 9.64 19.15 -0.53
CA ASP A 65 10.73 19.99 -0.04
C ASP A 65 10.53 20.36 1.43
N SER A 66 9.30 20.70 1.82
CA SER A 66 8.94 21.08 3.19
C SER A 66 8.31 19.95 4.02
N GLY A 67 7.82 18.88 3.41
CA GLY A 67 7.02 17.85 4.04
C GLY A 67 5.57 18.27 4.36
N ARG A 68 5.16 19.49 3.97
CA ARG A 68 3.83 20.02 4.27
C ARG A 68 2.75 19.34 3.42
N ILE A 69 1.67 18.92 4.06
CA ILE A 69 0.48 18.42 3.38
C ILE A 69 -0.29 19.60 2.77
N LEU A 70 -0.51 19.55 1.47
CA LEU A 70 -1.24 20.57 0.69
C LEU A 70 -2.70 20.20 0.49
N PHE A 71 -2.99 18.89 0.46
CA PHE A 71 -4.33 18.33 0.37
C PHE A 71 -4.37 16.99 1.08
N ALA A 72 -5.46 16.70 1.77
CA ALA A 72 -5.69 15.43 2.43
C ALA A 72 -7.17 15.02 2.32
N LYS A 73 -7.40 13.74 2.07
CA LYS A 73 -8.70 13.07 2.16
C LYS A 73 -8.50 11.75 2.88
N ASN A 74 -9.04 11.60 4.08
CA ASN A 74 -8.88 10.38 4.90
C ASN A 74 -7.41 9.91 4.93
N ALA A 75 -6.47 10.87 5.04
CA ALA A 75 -5.04 10.61 4.83
C ALA A 75 -4.42 9.76 5.93
N GLU A 76 -4.99 9.79 7.13
CA GLU A 76 -4.55 9.05 8.33
C GLU A 76 -5.29 7.71 8.52
N THR A 77 -6.26 7.38 7.64
CA THR A 77 -6.98 6.11 7.74
C THR A 77 -6.10 4.96 7.29
N GLU A 78 -5.88 3.99 8.19
CA GLU A 78 -5.15 2.76 7.89
C GLU A 78 -5.85 1.92 6.82
N ARG A 79 -5.07 1.47 5.83
CA ARG A 79 -5.56 0.68 4.70
C ARG A 79 -4.49 -0.29 4.22
N PRO A 80 -4.88 -1.44 3.63
CA PRO A 80 -3.97 -2.24 2.83
C PRO A 80 -3.37 -1.39 1.70
N MET A 81 -2.09 -1.62 1.40
CA MET A 81 -1.32 -0.78 0.48
C MET A 81 -0.93 -1.47 -0.82
N ALA A 82 -1.23 -2.77 -0.95
CA ALA A 82 -0.85 -3.58 -2.10
C ALA A 82 0.64 -3.42 -2.47
N SER A 83 0.96 -3.53 -3.74
CA SER A 83 2.36 -3.46 -4.24
C SER A 83 3.04 -2.09 -4.12
N THR A 84 2.41 -1.05 -3.56
CA THR A 84 3.15 0.16 -3.15
C THR A 84 4.14 -0.14 -2.04
N THR A 85 3.97 -1.22 -1.30
CA THR A 85 4.93 -1.84 -0.36
C THR A 85 6.33 -1.98 -0.94
N LYS A 86 6.44 -2.31 -2.23
CA LYS A 86 7.71 -2.59 -2.91
C LYS A 86 8.66 -1.38 -2.97
N ILE A 87 8.15 -0.17 -2.69
CA ILE A 87 8.99 1.02 -2.51
C ILE A 87 9.92 0.83 -1.30
N MET A 88 9.37 0.35 -0.17
CA MET A 88 10.17 0.06 1.02
C MET A 88 11.15 -1.08 0.77
N THR A 89 10.71 -2.13 0.10
CA THR A 89 11.57 -3.27 -0.30
C THR A 89 12.73 -2.80 -1.18
N CYS A 90 12.45 -1.96 -2.17
CA CYS A 90 13.44 -1.42 -3.10
C CYS A 90 14.49 -0.55 -2.36
N ILE A 91 14.04 0.39 -1.54
CA ILE A 91 14.96 1.32 -0.87
C ILE A 91 15.84 0.61 0.16
N LEU A 92 15.31 -0.37 0.89
CA LEU A 92 16.11 -1.17 1.80
C LEU A 92 17.16 -2.00 1.05
N ALA A 93 16.81 -2.61 -0.06
CA ALA A 93 17.75 -3.36 -0.86
C ALA A 93 18.87 -2.45 -1.41
N LEU A 94 18.53 -1.27 -1.90
CA LEU A 94 19.50 -0.30 -2.38
C LEU A 94 20.46 0.20 -1.27
N GLU A 95 19.96 0.38 -0.05
CA GLU A 95 20.76 0.90 1.07
C GLU A 95 21.68 -0.15 1.71
N ARG A 96 21.39 -1.45 1.53
CA ARG A 96 22.06 -2.54 2.26
C ARG A 96 22.97 -3.41 1.42
N ALA A 97 22.76 -3.50 0.12
CA ALA A 97 23.44 -4.45 -0.74
C ALA A 97 24.17 -3.76 -1.90
N ASP A 98 25.17 -4.45 -2.42
CA ASP A 98 25.82 -4.07 -3.67
C ASP A 98 24.92 -4.42 -4.87
N PRO A 99 24.68 -3.50 -5.81
CA PRO A 99 23.89 -3.75 -7.02
C PRO A 99 24.33 -4.96 -7.85
N ASP A 100 25.60 -5.31 -7.79
CA ASP A 100 26.18 -6.45 -8.54
C ASP A 100 26.16 -7.77 -7.78
N GLU A 101 25.65 -7.83 -6.53
CA GLU A 101 25.48 -9.06 -5.80
C GLU A 101 24.63 -10.08 -6.55
N SER A 102 25.02 -11.37 -6.42
CA SER A 102 24.27 -12.49 -6.98
C SER A 102 23.19 -12.94 -6.02
N VAL A 103 21.94 -12.87 -6.42
CA VAL A 103 20.76 -13.31 -5.69
C VAL A 103 20.26 -14.63 -6.27
N SER A 104 20.11 -15.65 -5.43
CA SER A 104 19.58 -16.96 -5.85
C SER A 104 18.09 -17.05 -5.60
N VAL A 105 17.38 -17.74 -6.49
CA VAL A 105 15.95 -18.05 -6.36
C VAL A 105 15.77 -19.21 -5.39
N SER A 106 15.00 -19.01 -4.34
CA SER A 106 14.55 -20.06 -3.42
C SER A 106 13.30 -20.79 -3.95
N ALA A 107 12.98 -21.95 -3.38
CA ALA A 107 11.71 -22.63 -3.64
C ALA A 107 10.50 -21.75 -3.28
N ASN A 108 10.57 -20.99 -2.17
CA ASN A 108 9.53 -20.07 -1.75
C ASN A 108 9.33 -18.93 -2.76
N ALA A 109 10.40 -18.30 -3.23
CA ALA A 109 10.33 -17.27 -4.25
C ALA A 109 9.72 -17.79 -5.55
N ALA A 110 10.18 -18.95 -6.04
CA ALA A 110 9.66 -19.57 -7.26
C ALA A 110 8.17 -19.93 -7.18
N ALA A 111 7.64 -20.21 -5.98
CA ALA A 111 6.25 -20.56 -5.73
C ALA A 111 5.30 -19.34 -5.60
N GLN A 112 5.82 -18.11 -5.65
CA GLN A 112 5.00 -16.92 -5.43
C GLN A 112 3.87 -16.78 -6.45
N PRO A 113 2.70 -16.25 -6.03
CA PRO A 113 1.57 -16.06 -6.94
C PRO A 113 1.84 -14.93 -7.95
N ARG A 114 1.02 -14.87 -8.99
CA ARG A 114 1.07 -13.75 -9.97
C ARG A 114 0.79 -12.41 -9.25
N VAL A 115 1.41 -11.31 -9.69
CA VAL A 115 2.34 -11.11 -10.83
C VAL A 115 3.74 -11.59 -10.44
N ARG A 116 4.42 -12.30 -11.32
CA ARG A 116 5.77 -12.87 -11.05
C ARG A 116 6.64 -12.88 -12.31
N LEU A 117 7.93 -12.79 -12.13
CA LEU A 117 8.93 -12.94 -13.18
C LEU A 117 8.90 -14.35 -13.77
N GLY A 118 8.52 -15.34 -12.96
CA GLY A 118 8.43 -16.74 -13.37
C GLY A 118 9.78 -17.46 -13.26
N THR A 119 10.51 -17.15 -12.22
CA THR A 119 11.82 -17.73 -11.91
C THR A 119 11.72 -19.19 -11.49
N VAL A 120 12.81 -19.93 -11.64
CA VAL A 120 12.96 -21.33 -11.22
C VAL A 120 13.97 -21.40 -10.08
N GLU A 121 13.72 -22.26 -9.09
CA GLU A 121 14.62 -22.49 -7.98
C GLU A 121 16.07 -22.75 -8.46
N GLY A 122 17.02 -22.10 -7.81
CA GLY A 122 18.44 -22.17 -8.13
C GLY A 122 18.92 -21.20 -9.22
N GLN A 123 18.04 -20.59 -10.02
CA GLN A 123 18.43 -19.49 -10.91
C GLN A 123 19.09 -18.36 -10.12
N LYS A 124 19.98 -17.62 -10.79
CA LYS A 124 20.69 -16.49 -10.18
C LYS A 124 20.57 -15.24 -11.01
N PHE A 125 20.44 -14.10 -10.34
CA PHE A 125 20.30 -12.79 -10.94
C PHE A 125 21.20 -11.78 -10.25
N LYS A 126 21.54 -10.68 -10.93
CA LYS A 126 22.09 -9.52 -10.25
C LYS A 126 21.00 -8.83 -9.42
N LEU A 127 21.33 -8.37 -8.24
CA LEU A 127 20.41 -7.61 -7.37
C LEU A 127 19.81 -6.42 -8.12
N LYS A 128 20.62 -5.65 -8.84
CA LYS A 128 20.16 -4.52 -9.66
C LYS A 128 19.07 -4.92 -10.65
N ASP A 129 19.20 -6.03 -11.34
CA ASP A 129 18.22 -6.48 -12.33
C ASP A 129 16.89 -6.83 -11.68
N LEU A 130 16.95 -7.43 -10.48
CA LEU A 130 15.75 -7.70 -9.66
C LEU A 130 15.06 -6.42 -9.19
N LEU A 131 15.79 -5.35 -8.90
CA LEU A 131 15.19 -4.07 -8.52
C LEU A 131 14.38 -3.45 -9.67
N TYR A 132 14.86 -3.55 -10.90
CA TYR A 132 14.07 -3.14 -12.08
C TYR A 132 12.81 -4.02 -12.25
N SER A 133 12.97 -5.34 -12.12
CA SER A 133 11.86 -6.30 -12.16
C SER A 133 10.80 -5.99 -11.08
N LEU A 134 11.24 -5.71 -9.86
CA LEU A 134 10.41 -5.34 -8.70
C LEU A 134 9.58 -4.08 -8.95
N MET A 135 10.24 -3.03 -9.46
CA MET A 135 9.62 -1.70 -9.54
C MET A 135 8.81 -1.51 -10.81
N LEU A 136 9.27 -2.02 -11.94
CA LEU A 136 8.60 -1.84 -13.24
C LEU A 136 7.39 -2.76 -13.41
N GLU A 137 7.59 -4.07 -13.20
CA GLU A 137 6.56 -5.10 -13.39
C GLU A 137 5.86 -5.53 -12.11
N SER A 138 6.40 -5.13 -10.96
CA SER A 138 5.81 -5.47 -9.66
C SER A 138 5.86 -6.96 -9.30
N HIS A 139 6.86 -7.71 -9.77
CA HIS A 139 6.97 -9.15 -9.57
C HIS A 139 7.08 -9.54 -8.08
N ASN A 140 6.25 -10.50 -7.66
CA ASN A 140 6.15 -10.94 -6.26
C ASN A 140 7.31 -11.87 -5.86
N ASP A 141 7.69 -12.79 -6.75
CA ASP A 141 8.87 -13.65 -6.59
C ASP A 141 10.14 -12.84 -6.38
N THR A 142 10.33 -11.77 -7.14
CA THR A 142 11.47 -10.86 -7.00
C THR A 142 11.52 -10.19 -5.62
N ALA A 143 10.38 -9.79 -5.07
CA ALA A 143 10.33 -9.20 -3.74
C ALA A 143 10.76 -10.20 -2.66
N VAL A 144 10.34 -11.47 -2.79
CA VAL A 144 10.71 -12.55 -1.87
C VAL A 144 12.19 -12.90 -2.01
N MET A 145 12.72 -12.97 -3.25
CA MET A 145 14.15 -13.20 -3.49
C MET A 145 15.01 -12.16 -2.77
N LEU A 146 14.65 -10.88 -2.89
CA LEU A 146 15.36 -9.79 -2.23
C LEU A 146 15.27 -9.89 -0.71
N ALA A 147 14.09 -10.18 -0.18
CA ALA A 147 13.86 -10.30 1.25
C ALA A 147 14.70 -11.44 1.86
N GLU A 148 14.66 -12.61 1.26
CA GLU A 148 15.42 -13.79 1.73
C GLU A 148 16.93 -13.59 1.58
N HIS A 149 17.39 -12.94 0.50
CA HIS A 149 18.79 -12.62 0.29
C HIS A 149 19.34 -11.66 1.35
N LEU A 150 18.58 -10.63 1.70
CA LEU A 150 19.01 -9.55 2.59
C LEU A 150 18.90 -9.90 4.08
N ALA A 151 17.87 -10.64 4.44
CA ALA A 151 17.52 -10.89 5.84
C ALA A 151 17.44 -12.39 6.22
N GLY A 152 17.54 -13.30 5.25
CA GLY A 152 17.46 -14.74 5.48
C GLY A 152 16.04 -15.30 5.42
N SER A 153 15.00 -14.50 5.71
CA SER A 153 13.59 -14.88 5.54
C SER A 153 12.71 -13.68 5.27
N VAL A 154 11.47 -13.95 4.81
CA VAL A 154 10.43 -12.93 4.60
C VAL A 154 10.07 -12.23 5.91
N GLU A 155 9.94 -12.99 7.00
CA GLU A 155 9.58 -12.47 8.32
C GLU A 155 10.66 -11.55 8.88
N GLN A 156 11.93 -11.96 8.81
CA GLN A 156 13.06 -11.14 9.25
C GLN A 156 13.16 -9.85 8.41
N PHE A 157 12.89 -9.94 7.11
CA PHE A 157 12.87 -8.75 6.27
C PHE A 157 11.68 -7.83 6.59
N ALA A 158 10.51 -8.38 6.94
CA ALA A 158 9.37 -7.60 7.43
C ALA A 158 9.70 -6.86 8.73
N ASP A 159 10.43 -7.48 9.65
CA ASP A 159 10.94 -6.82 10.87
C ASP A 159 11.83 -5.62 10.54
N GLU A 160 12.71 -5.75 9.55
CA GLU A 160 13.57 -4.65 9.07
C GLU A 160 12.76 -3.54 8.38
N MET A 161 11.75 -3.89 7.58
CA MET A 161 10.81 -2.92 7.01
C MET A 161 10.08 -2.14 8.12
N ASN A 162 9.64 -2.83 9.17
CA ASN A 162 8.99 -2.22 10.33
C ASN A 162 9.98 -1.40 11.17
N GLN A 163 11.23 -1.79 11.27
CA GLN A 163 12.27 -0.97 11.88
C GLN A 163 12.47 0.34 11.11
N LYS A 164 12.59 0.27 9.79
CA LYS A 164 12.70 1.46 8.93
C LYS A 164 11.47 2.36 9.05
N ALA A 165 10.27 1.78 9.12
CA ALA A 165 9.04 2.54 9.36
C ALA A 165 9.11 3.32 10.68
N ARG A 166 9.56 2.71 11.77
CA ARG A 166 9.78 3.40 13.05
C ARG A 166 10.82 4.53 12.95
N GLU A 167 11.93 4.28 12.26
CA GLU A 167 12.97 5.30 12.02
C GLU A 167 12.45 6.53 11.27
N LEU A 168 11.50 6.31 10.35
CA LEU A 168 10.81 7.36 9.60
C LEU A 168 9.61 7.98 10.34
N GLY A 169 9.30 7.53 11.56
CA GLY A 169 8.18 8.03 12.37
C GLY A 169 6.80 7.63 11.84
N LEU A 170 6.68 6.45 11.20
CA LEU A 170 5.45 5.93 10.60
C LEU A 170 4.74 5.02 11.61
N SER A 171 3.88 5.58 12.44
CA SER A 171 3.21 4.87 13.55
C SER A 171 2.00 4.03 13.13
N HIS A 172 1.47 4.28 11.95
CA HIS A 172 0.30 3.60 11.38
C HIS A 172 0.67 2.64 10.23
N THR A 173 1.98 2.40 10.02
CA THR A 173 2.47 1.49 9.00
C THR A 173 2.95 0.19 9.65
N HIS A 174 2.47 -0.93 9.13
CA HIS A 174 2.91 -2.26 9.52
C HIS A 174 3.11 -3.14 8.29
N PHE A 175 4.31 -3.66 8.14
CA PHE A 175 4.70 -4.55 7.04
C PHE A 175 4.70 -6.01 7.51
N VAL A 176 4.06 -6.89 6.74
CA VAL A 176 4.06 -8.34 6.94
C VAL A 176 4.72 -9.05 5.75
N THR A 177 4.60 -8.46 4.56
CA THR A 177 5.13 -9.05 3.32
C THR A 177 6.00 -8.05 2.55
N PRO A 178 7.06 -8.50 1.83
CA PRO A 178 7.90 -7.61 1.03
C PRO A 178 7.25 -7.23 -0.31
N ASN A 179 6.21 -7.94 -0.74
CA ASN A 179 5.56 -7.77 -2.04
C ASN A 179 4.23 -7.02 -1.97
N GLY A 180 3.65 -6.85 -0.77
CA GLY A 180 2.38 -6.16 -0.56
C GLY A 180 1.14 -7.02 -0.78
N LEU A 181 1.29 -8.33 -0.77
CA LEU A 181 0.14 -9.23 -0.62
C LEU A 181 -0.45 -9.09 0.77
N ASP A 182 -1.76 -9.18 0.84
CA ASP A 182 -2.50 -9.08 2.09
C ASP A 182 -2.06 -10.17 3.06
N GLY A 183 -1.89 -9.81 4.34
CA GLY A 183 -1.44 -10.70 5.39
C GLY A 183 -1.54 -10.06 6.76
N ALA A 184 -1.35 -10.85 7.80
CA ALA A 184 -1.33 -10.40 9.18
C ALA A 184 -0.35 -11.26 9.99
N ASP A 185 0.20 -10.66 11.04
CA ASP A 185 1.02 -11.29 12.07
C ASP A 185 0.58 -10.82 13.46
N ASP A 186 1.37 -11.09 14.49
CA ASP A 186 1.06 -10.66 15.87
C ASP A 186 1.04 -9.13 16.03
N GLY A 187 1.68 -8.37 15.14
CA GLY A 187 1.69 -6.90 15.08
C GLY A 187 0.48 -6.31 14.36
N GLY A 188 -0.30 -7.12 13.67
CA GLY A 188 -1.51 -6.74 12.96
C GLY A 188 -1.50 -7.01 11.46
N SER A 189 -2.42 -6.40 10.73
CA SER A 189 -2.50 -6.55 9.28
C SER A 189 -1.45 -5.71 8.54
N HIS A 190 -1.13 -6.11 7.31
CA HIS A 190 -0.28 -5.36 6.39
C HIS A 190 -0.97 -4.07 5.95
N ARG A 191 -0.54 -2.92 6.47
CA ARG A 191 -1.25 -1.64 6.34
C ARG A 191 -0.32 -0.43 6.34
N THR A 192 -0.85 0.68 5.85
CA THR A 192 -0.29 2.03 5.99
C THR A 192 -1.41 3.06 5.88
N THR A 193 -1.07 4.35 5.94
CA THR A 193 -1.96 5.46 5.61
C THR A 193 -1.49 6.18 4.34
N ALA A 194 -2.36 6.97 3.70
CA ALA A 194 -1.96 7.73 2.51
C ALA A 194 -0.85 8.74 2.85
N GLU A 195 -0.89 9.35 4.03
CA GLU A 195 0.14 10.27 4.48
C GLU A 195 1.48 9.57 4.72
N GLU A 196 1.48 8.43 5.41
CA GLU A 196 2.72 7.70 5.69
C GLU A 196 3.34 7.09 4.43
N LEU A 197 2.52 6.62 3.49
CA LEU A 197 3.00 6.17 2.18
C LEU A 197 3.66 7.32 1.40
N ALA A 198 3.12 8.54 1.48
CA ALA A 198 3.75 9.70 0.88
C ALA A 198 5.07 10.07 1.57
N ARG A 199 5.18 9.90 2.90
CA ARG A 199 6.44 10.09 3.65
C ARG A 199 7.50 9.06 3.24
N ILE A 200 7.12 7.80 3.01
CA ILE A 200 8.03 6.76 2.47
C ILE A 200 8.55 7.19 1.10
N MET A 201 7.66 7.60 0.19
CA MET A 201 8.08 8.08 -1.13
C MET A 201 8.98 9.31 -1.04
N ARG A 202 8.64 10.27 -0.16
CA ARG A 202 9.47 11.46 0.09
C ARG A 202 10.89 11.06 0.54
N TYR A 203 11.00 10.14 1.48
CA TYR A 203 12.29 9.61 1.91
C TYR A 203 13.08 9.07 0.70
N CYS A 204 12.47 8.23 -0.11
CA CYS A 204 13.13 7.60 -1.26
C CYS A 204 13.65 8.61 -2.29
N VAL A 205 12.88 9.68 -2.57
CA VAL A 205 13.23 10.62 -3.66
C VAL A 205 13.99 11.88 -3.18
N MET A 206 13.96 12.19 -1.88
CA MET A 206 14.58 13.42 -1.34
C MET A 206 15.71 13.15 -0.35
N GLU A 207 15.59 12.17 0.54
CA GLU A 207 16.41 12.04 1.74
C GLU A 207 17.39 10.87 1.70
N SER A 208 17.00 9.73 1.11
CA SER A 208 17.82 8.53 1.07
C SER A 208 19.19 8.80 0.41
N PRO A 209 20.29 8.24 0.95
CA PRO A 209 21.57 8.27 0.27
C PRO A 209 21.55 7.60 -1.11
N LYS A 210 20.54 6.74 -1.35
CA LYS A 210 20.32 6.00 -2.59
C LYS A 210 19.22 6.58 -3.48
N ARG A 211 18.82 7.85 -3.23
CA ARG A 211 17.76 8.51 -4.01
C ARG A 211 18.02 8.56 -5.51
N LYS A 212 19.30 8.64 -5.93
CA LYS A 212 19.64 8.71 -7.35
C LYS A 212 19.36 7.37 -8.04
N GLU A 213 19.83 6.29 -7.44
CA GLU A 213 19.62 4.92 -7.93
C GLU A 213 18.12 4.57 -7.90
N PHE A 214 17.41 4.97 -6.85
CA PHE A 214 15.96 4.78 -6.77
C PHE A 214 15.23 5.50 -7.90
N LEU A 215 15.56 6.76 -8.18
CA LEU A 215 14.98 7.54 -9.27
C LEU A 215 15.36 6.98 -10.66
N GLU A 216 16.60 6.51 -10.83
CA GLU A 216 17.02 5.83 -12.07
C GLU A 216 16.15 4.61 -12.33
N ILE A 217 15.97 3.72 -11.34
CA ILE A 217 15.18 2.50 -11.49
C ILE A 217 13.71 2.81 -11.77
N THR A 218 13.11 3.72 -11.01
CA THR A 218 11.68 3.99 -11.09
C THR A 218 11.27 4.91 -12.23
N GLY A 219 12.22 5.66 -12.81
CA GLY A 219 12.00 6.64 -13.86
C GLY A 219 12.13 6.12 -15.28
N VAL A 220 12.70 4.93 -15.50
CA VAL A 220 12.84 4.38 -16.86
C VAL A 220 11.54 3.77 -17.37
N SER A 221 11.32 3.80 -18.68
CA SER A 221 10.14 3.21 -19.32
C SER A 221 10.22 1.70 -19.47
N SER A 222 11.42 1.15 -19.61
CA SER A 222 11.66 -0.29 -19.77
C SER A 222 13.08 -0.65 -19.39
N TYR A 223 13.28 -1.92 -19.05
CA TYR A 223 14.58 -2.49 -18.74
C TYR A 223 14.65 -3.94 -19.22
N GLN A 224 15.82 -4.37 -19.71
CA GLN A 224 16.03 -5.73 -20.16
C GLN A 224 17.27 -6.31 -19.48
N PHE A 225 17.17 -7.56 -19.05
CA PHE A 225 18.26 -8.28 -18.38
C PHE A 225 18.17 -9.79 -18.62
N SER A 226 19.20 -10.52 -18.25
CA SER A 226 19.23 -11.97 -18.29
C SER A 226 19.61 -12.53 -16.92
N ASP A 227 19.31 -13.80 -16.68
CA ASP A 227 19.90 -14.52 -15.56
C ASP A 227 21.43 -14.57 -15.70
N LEU A 228 22.13 -14.88 -14.62
CA LEU A 228 23.60 -14.89 -14.63
C LEU A 228 24.21 -15.97 -15.56
N GLU A 229 23.44 -17.02 -15.82
CA GLU A 229 23.85 -18.09 -16.73
C GLU A 229 23.49 -17.77 -18.20
N GLN A 230 22.80 -16.64 -18.42
CA GLN A 230 22.32 -16.18 -19.73
C GLN A 230 21.42 -17.20 -20.45
N THR A 231 20.68 -17.99 -19.68
CA THR A 231 19.75 -18.97 -20.21
C THR A 231 18.44 -18.36 -20.67
N GLN A 232 18.05 -17.24 -20.04
CA GLN A 232 16.79 -16.54 -20.36
C GLN A 232 16.96 -15.03 -20.25
N THR A 233 16.36 -14.33 -21.20
CA THR A 233 16.28 -12.85 -21.19
C THR A 233 14.88 -12.41 -20.80
N TYR A 234 14.79 -11.41 -19.95
CA TYR A 234 13.58 -10.82 -19.41
C TYR A 234 13.46 -9.37 -19.85
N SER A 235 12.24 -8.94 -20.15
CA SER A 235 11.92 -7.55 -20.50
C SER A 235 10.87 -7.03 -19.54
N CYS A 236 11.15 -5.91 -18.91
CA CYS A 236 10.27 -5.22 -17.98
C CYS A 236 9.80 -3.89 -18.56
N ILE A 237 8.51 -3.61 -18.46
CA ILE A 237 7.89 -2.35 -18.88
C ILE A 237 7.35 -1.65 -17.63
N ASN A 238 7.58 -0.36 -17.52
CA ASN A 238 7.12 0.40 -16.37
C ASN A 238 5.60 0.63 -16.42
N HIS A 239 4.88 0.08 -15.46
CA HIS A 239 3.43 0.24 -15.34
C HIS A 239 3.00 1.61 -14.79
N ASN A 240 3.93 2.50 -14.46
CA ASN A 240 3.63 3.86 -14.05
C ASN A 240 3.30 4.74 -15.26
N ALA A 241 2.05 4.74 -15.69
CA ALA A 241 1.59 5.54 -16.81
C ALA A 241 1.80 7.06 -16.61
N PHE A 242 1.91 7.54 -15.38
CA PHE A 242 2.12 8.97 -15.10
C PHE A 242 3.47 9.48 -15.62
N LEU A 243 4.49 8.62 -15.77
CA LEU A 243 5.77 9.01 -16.37
C LEU A 243 5.61 9.55 -17.78
N THR A 244 4.61 9.10 -18.52
CA THR A 244 4.33 9.54 -19.90
C THR A 244 3.13 10.50 -19.99
N MET A 245 2.18 10.42 -19.07
CA MET A 245 0.93 11.20 -19.10
C MET A 245 1.04 12.54 -18.37
N MET A 246 1.96 12.66 -17.41
CA MET A 246 2.08 13.85 -16.58
C MET A 246 3.47 14.45 -16.70
N GLU A 247 3.53 15.66 -17.23
CA GLU A 247 4.78 16.41 -17.31
C GLU A 247 5.41 16.61 -15.93
N GLY A 248 6.68 16.26 -15.81
CA GLY A 248 7.42 16.37 -14.56
C GLY A 248 7.32 15.16 -13.64
N ALA A 249 6.57 14.11 -13.99
CA ALA A 249 6.59 12.87 -13.22
C ALA A 249 8.00 12.24 -13.27
N ILE A 250 8.54 11.89 -12.08
CA ILE A 250 9.93 11.40 -11.94
C ILE A 250 10.00 10.01 -11.31
N SER A 251 8.95 9.56 -10.64
CA SER A 251 8.91 8.27 -9.96
C SER A 251 7.46 7.89 -9.64
N GLY A 252 7.22 6.62 -9.37
CA GLY A 252 5.95 6.15 -8.84
C GLY A 252 5.84 4.64 -8.79
N LYS A 253 4.84 4.18 -8.06
CA LYS A 253 4.49 2.76 -7.94
C LYS A 253 2.99 2.56 -7.89
N THR A 254 2.49 1.64 -8.70
CA THR A 254 1.11 1.17 -8.70
C THR A 254 0.97 -0.07 -7.82
N GLY A 255 -0.23 -0.33 -7.32
CA GLY A 255 -0.56 -1.54 -6.59
C GLY A 255 -2.04 -1.91 -6.76
N PHE A 256 -2.34 -3.19 -6.63
CA PHE A 256 -3.70 -3.71 -6.58
C PHE A 256 -3.73 -5.04 -5.82
N THR A 257 -4.65 -5.15 -4.87
CA THR A 257 -5.17 -6.41 -4.31
C THR A 257 -6.69 -6.30 -4.21
N GLY A 258 -7.37 -7.42 -3.98
CA GLY A 258 -8.82 -7.42 -3.79
C GLY A 258 -9.26 -6.60 -2.58
N GLU A 259 -8.44 -6.56 -1.53
CA GLU A 259 -8.70 -5.83 -0.29
C GLU A 259 -8.34 -4.34 -0.40
N ALA A 260 -7.18 -4.03 -0.94
CA ALA A 260 -6.71 -2.65 -1.08
C ALA A 260 -7.48 -1.85 -2.16
N GLY A 261 -7.89 -2.51 -3.25
CA GLY A 261 -8.27 -1.83 -4.47
C GLY A 261 -7.06 -1.26 -5.20
N TYR A 262 -7.27 -0.28 -6.06
CA TYR A 262 -6.19 0.40 -6.78
C TYR A 262 -5.44 1.38 -5.86
N CYS A 263 -4.13 1.19 -5.78
CA CYS A 263 -3.21 2.03 -5.03
C CYS A 263 -2.19 2.67 -5.96
N TYR A 264 -1.79 3.88 -5.62
CA TYR A 264 -0.75 4.62 -6.32
C TYR A 264 -0.02 5.55 -5.36
N VAL A 265 1.27 5.68 -5.55
CA VAL A 265 2.07 6.76 -4.98
C VAL A 265 3.09 7.20 -6.02
N GLY A 266 3.29 8.50 -6.17
CA GLY A 266 4.22 9.03 -7.16
C GLY A 266 4.84 10.35 -6.74
N ALA A 267 5.93 10.69 -7.42
CA ALA A 267 6.63 11.95 -7.28
C ALA A 267 6.67 12.69 -8.61
N LEU A 268 6.42 13.98 -8.56
CA LEU A 268 6.54 14.85 -9.72
C LEU A 268 7.35 16.10 -9.35
N LYS A 269 8.16 16.57 -10.30
CA LYS A 269 8.93 17.81 -10.19
C LYS A 269 8.30 18.86 -11.10
N ARG A 270 7.94 19.99 -10.53
CA ARG A 270 7.41 21.12 -11.28
C ARG A 270 8.17 22.38 -10.88
N GLU A 271 8.78 23.04 -11.87
CA GLU A 271 9.70 24.14 -11.65
C GLU A 271 10.85 23.74 -10.70
N LYS A 272 10.90 24.35 -9.51
CA LYS A 272 11.93 24.07 -8.50
C LYS A 272 11.39 23.25 -7.31
N ARG A 273 10.16 22.75 -7.39
CA ARG A 273 9.52 22.01 -6.29
C ARG A 273 9.25 20.57 -6.67
N THR A 274 9.30 19.71 -5.67
CA THR A 274 8.91 18.32 -5.78
C THR A 274 7.62 18.07 -5.01
N PHE A 275 6.68 17.35 -5.60
CA PHE A 275 5.41 16.98 -5.00
C PHE A 275 5.27 15.47 -4.94
N ILE A 276 4.61 14.98 -3.89
CA ILE A 276 4.23 13.57 -3.73
C ILE A 276 2.71 13.47 -3.71
N VAL A 277 2.20 12.51 -4.45
CA VAL A 277 0.77 12.17 -4.45
C VAL A 277 0.60 10.70 -4.15
#